data_b6c60347fdfec43da331fd5380489261
#
_entry.id   b6c60347fdfec43da331fd5380489261
#
_cell.length_a   1.000
_cell.length_b   1.000
_cell.length_c   1.000
_cell.angle_alpha   90.00
_cell.angle_beta   90.00
_cell.angle_gamma   90.00
#
_symmetry.space_group_name_H-M   'P 1'
#
loop_
_entity.id
_entity.type
_entity.pdbx_description
1 polymer ?
#
loop_
_entity_poly.entity_id
_entity_poly.type
_entity_poly.pdbx_seq_one_letter_code
_entity_poly.pdbx_strand_id
1 'polypeptide(L)'
;NHRYSRTYMPSLAFRHDGAIWKAEAGLGSSHAQNLFRNLDKGRFASTLARRTGVTVSFDDNFYLRPRVITVTEATTGAPVDPYNINSYALSTAGASPQTSRNVHRTAFANLRRDFDGALPLTLKAGVDLRQSRTDNRTSTTSVNFIGADGRATTTPLGGSDDGAGPFYDPYFFQRAGLYGIPRVQWVSNEAVLDL
;
A
#
# COMPACT_ATOMS: atom_id res chain seq x y z
N ASN A 1 2.77 8.64 -4.26
CA ASN A 1 3.10 7.24 -4.54
C ASN A 1 3.08 7.00 -6.05
N HIS A 2 4.20 6.55 -6.61
CA HIS A 2 4.28 6.11 -7.98
C HIS A 2 4.14 4.59 -8.04
N ARG A 3 3.24 4.14 -8.90
CA ARG A 3 3.02 2.72 -9.16
C ARG A 3 3.28 2.43 -10.63
N TYR A 4 4.20 1.52 -10.90
CA TYR A 4 4.48 1.03 -12.23
C TYR A 4 4.05 -0.43 -12.32
N SER A 5 3.24 -0.76 -13.32
CA SER A 5 2.81 -2.12 -13.58
C SER A 5 3.14 -2.49 -15.02
N ARG A 6 3.68 -3.68 -15.21
CA ARG A 6 3.96 -4.22 -16.54
C ARG A 6 3.63 -5.71 -16.56
N THR A 7 2.95 -6.14 -17.61
CA THR A 7 2.58 -7.55 -17.80
C THR A 7 2.94 -7.98 -19.21
N TYR A 8 3.53 -9.15 -19.33
CA TYR A 8 3.81 -9.85 -20.59
C TYR A 8 3.13 -11.20 -20.55
N MET A 9 2.47 -11.59 -21.64
CA MET A 9 1.69 -12.83 -21.72
C MET A 9 1.92 -13.55 -23.07
N PRO A 10 3.13 -14.04 -23.36
CA PRO A 10 3.34 -14.88 -24.53
C PRO A 10 2.60 -16.20 -24.40
N SER A 11 2.01 -16.66 -25.50
CA SER A 11 1.37 -17.97 -25.58
C SER A 11 1.60 -18.59 -26.96
N LEU A 12 1.63 -19.92 -27.00
CA LEU A 12 1.71 -20.73 -28.21
C LEU A 12 0.65 -21.80 -28.12
N ALA A 13 -0.10 -21.99 -29.19
CA ALA A 13 -1.10 -23.04 -29.29
C ALA A 13 -0.91 -23.85 -30.57
N PHE A 14 -1.11 -25.14 -30.45
CA PHE A 14 -1.15 -26.09 -31.53
C PHE A 14 -2.50 -26.79 -31.55
N ARG A 15 -3.05 -27.00 -32.75
CA ARG A 15 -4.28 -27.78 -32.94
C ARG A 15 -4.16 -28.63 -34.17
N HIS A 16 -4.54 -29.89 -34.05
CA HIS A 16 -4.71 -30.84 -35.11
C HIS A 16 -6.12 -31.40 -35.11
N ASP A 17 -6.82 -31.34 -36.22
CA ASP A 17 -8.20 -31.79 -36.37
C ASP A 17 -8.31 -32.78 -37.54
N GLY A 18 -7.81 -33.98 -37.31
CA GLY A 18 -7.88 -35.08 -38.25
C GLY A 18 -9.17 -35.91 -38.09
N ALA A 19 -9.45 -36.76 -39.10
CA ALA A 19 -10.67 -37.58 -39.09
C ALA A 19 -10.70 -38.61 -37.93
N ILE A 20 -9.55 -39.19 -37.57
CA ILE A 20 -9.43 -40.22 -36.52
C ILE A 20 -8.84 -39.65 -35.25
N TRP A 21 -7.81 -38.80 -35.39
CA TRP A 21 -7.11 -38.18 -34.26
C TRP A 21 -7.36 -36.69 -34.23
N LYS A 22 -7.67 -36.19 -33.04
CA LYS A 22 -7.72 -34.76 -32.76
C LYS A 22 -6.78 -34.48 -31.60
N ALA A 23 -5.95 -33.47 -31.76
CA ALA A 23 -4.99 -33.08 -30.73
C ALA A 23 -4.97 -31.55 -30.57
N GLU A 24 -4.80 -31.12 -29.35
CA GLU A 24 -4.52 -29.73 -29.04
C GLU A 24 -3.47 -29.66 -27.95
N ALA A 25 -2.58 -28.67 -28.05
CA ALA A 25 -1.59 -28.39 -27.03
C ALA A 25 -1.34 -26.90 -26.94
N GLY A 26 -1.00 -26.44 -25.76
CA GLY A 26 -0.68 -25.02 -25.56
C GLY A 26 0.33 -24.81 -24.45
N LEU A 27 1.09 -23.75 -24.64
CA LEU A 27 2.05 -23.22 -23.68
C LEU A 27 1.74 -21.76 -23.44
N GLY A 28 1.73 -21.34 -22.17
CA GLY A 28 1.52 -19.96 -21.81
C GLY A 28 2.47 -19.53 -20.69
N SER A 29 2.90 -18.28 -20.74
CA SER A 29 3.63 -17.67 -19.63
C SER A 29 3.11 -16.28 -19.40
N SER A 30 2.72 -15.97 -18.18
CA SER A 30 2.37 -14.61 -17.75
C SER A 30 3.41 -14.13 -16.76
N HIS A 31 3.97 -12.96 -17.01
CA HIS A 31 4.91 -12.30 -16.14
C HIS A 31 4.40 -10.90 -15.82
N ALA A 32 3.93 -10.69 -14.58
CA ALA A 32 3.48 -9.40 -14.09
C ALA A 32 4.46 -8.87 -13.04
N GLN A 33 4.84 -7.61 -13.17
CA GLN A 33 5.67 -6.90 -12.22
C GLN A 33 4.96 -5.61 -11.80
N ASN A 34 4.88 -5.39 -10.48
CA ASN A 34 4.39 -4.17 -9.89
C ASN A 34 5.50 -3.54 -9.04
N LEU A 35 5.78 -2.28 -9.28
CA LEU A 35 6.69 -1.46 -8.51
C LEU A 35 5.91 -0.35 -7.81
N PHE A 36 6.03 -0.28 -6.49
CA PHE A 36 5.57 0.85 -5.69
C PHE A 36 6.80 1.61 -5.22
N ARG A 37 6.97 2.83 -5.69
CA ARG A 37 8.09 3.69 -5.32
C ARG A 37 7.57 4.93 -4.60
N ASN A 38 8.00 5.09 -3.37
CA ASN A 38 7.58 6.19 -2.51
C ASN A 38 8.57 7.36 -2.56
N LEU A 39 9.83 7.07 -2.90
CA LEU A 39 10.94 8.02 -2.91
C LEU A 39 11.39 8.48 -4.29
N ASP A 40 10.74 8.09 -5.39
CA ASP A 40 11.17 8.42 -6.77
C ASP A 40 11.29 9.93 -7.05
N LYS A 41 10.71 10.77 -6.21
CA LYS A 41 10.80 12.24 -6.28
C LYS A 41 11.22 12.84 -4.95
N GLY A 42 11.99 12.08 -4.16
CA GLY A 42 12.46 12.54 -2.88
C GLY A 42 11.39 12.71 -1.80
N ARG A 43 10.23 12.08 -1.90
CA ARG A 43 9.16 12.21 -0.91
C ARG A 43 9.10 11.01 0.01
N PHE A 44 8.91 11.25 1.29
CA PHE A 44 8.58 10.18 2.21
C PHE A 44 7.18 9.59 1.91
N ALA A 45 7.03 8.30 2.17
CA ALA A 45 5.71 7.64 2.09
C ALA A 45 4.79 8.14 3.20
N SER A 46 5.37 8.39 4.36
CA SER A 46 4.68 8.87 5.55
C SER A 46 5.60 9.73 6.38
N THR A 47 5.05 10.77 6.95
CA THR A 47 5.63 11.55 8.06
C THR A 47 4.71 11.43 9.25
N LEU A 48 5.27 11.25 10.42
CA LEU A 48 4.54 11.14 11.68
C LEU A 48 4.83 12.36 12.54
N ALA A 49 3.79 13.13 12.80
CA ALA A 49 3.77 14.09 13.88
C ALA A 49 2.93 13.54 15.02
N ARG A 50 3.37 13.67 16.24
CA ARG A 50 2.68 13.18 17.42
C ARG A 50 2.74 14.16 18.58
N ARG A 51 1.80 14.04 19.48
CA ARG A 51 1.83 14.66 20.79
C ARG A 51 1.72 13.58 21.85
N THR A 52 2.58 13.63 22.84
CA THR A 52 2.55 12.77 24.03
C THR A 52 2.07 13.56 25.23
N GLY A 53 1.86 12.90 26.38
CA GLY A 53 1.46 13.56 27.62
C GLY A 53 0.06 14.16 27.56
N VAL A 54 -0.87 13.59 26.83
CA VAL A 54 -2.26 14.02 26.74
C VAL A 54 -3.21 12.94 27.22
N THR A 55 -4.35 13.38 27.73
CA THR A 55 -5.54 12.58 27.99
C THR A 55 -6.55 12.83 26.88
N VAL A 56 -7.04 11.78 26.25
CA VAL A 56 -8.05 11.86 25.19
C VAL A 56 -9.34 11.22 25.70
N SER A 57 -10.41 11.97 25.71
CA SER A 57 -11.76 11.52 26.11
C SER A 57 -12.68 11.52 24.89
N PHE A 58 -13.44 10.45 24.75
CA PHE A 58 -14.43 10.26 23.69
C PHE A 58 -15.81 10.16 24.33
N ASP A 59 -16.70 11.07 23.96
CA ASP A 59 -18.07 11.08 24.43
C ASP A 59 -19.06 10.84 23.30
N ASP A 60 -20.19 10.21 23.63
CA ASP A 60 -21.27 9.91 22.70
C ASP A 60 -20.76 9.14 21.48
N ASN A 61 -20.20 7.96 21.73
CA ASN A 61 -19.68 7.05 20.72
C ASN A 61 -20.85 6.34 20.02
N PHE A 62 -21.37 6.95 18.97
CA PHE A 62 -22.42 6.37 18.15
C PHE A 62 -21.99 6.22 16.70
N TYR A 63 -22.20 5.02 16.14
CA TYR A 63 -21.75 4.64 14.81
C TYR A 63 -20.23 4.68 14.61
N LEU A 64 -19.76 5.48 13.67
CA LEU A 64 -18.39 5.44 13.13
C LEU A 64 -17.45 6.42 13.82
N ARG A 65 -17.97 7.27 14.72
CA ARG A 65 -17.14 8.27 15.41
C ARG A 65 -17.75 8.71 16.73
N PRO A 66 -16.95 9.15 17.69
CA PRO A 66 -17.45 9.90 18.84
C PRO A 66 -18.00 11.27 18.38
N ARG A 67 -19.02 11.75 19.05
CA ARG A 67 -19.58 13.09 18.80
C ARG A 67 -18.67 14.19 19.32
N VAL A 68 -18.05 13.94 20.47
CA VAL A 68 -17.14 14.86 21.12
C VAL A 68 -15.82 14.16 21.38
N ILE A 69 -14.72 14.81 20.98
CA ILE A 69 -13.36 14.40 21.29
C ILE A 69 -12.73 15.55 22.08
N THR A 70 -12.40 15.30 23.33
CA THR A 70 -11.74 16.26 24.21
C THR A 70 -10.31 15.81 24.46
N VAL A 71 -9.35 16.70 24.20
CA VAL A 71 -7.93 16.44 24.45
C VAL A 71 -7.40 17.46 25.43
N THR A 72 -6.76 17.00 26.50
CA THR A 72 -6.14 17.84 27.52
C THR A 72 -4.73 17.38 27.85
N GLU A 73 -3.88 18.27 28.30
CA GLU A 73 -2.59 17.90 28.88
C GLU A 73 -2.79 17.04 30.12
N ALA A 74 -2.09 15.92 30.19
CA ALA A 74 -2.26 14.98 31.30
C ALA A 74 -1.82 15.54 32.65
N THR A 75 -0.89 16.50 32.69
CA THR A 75 -0.33 17.09 33.90
C THR A 75 -1.08 18.34 34.36
N THR A 76 -1.49 19.19 33.44
CA THR A 76 -2.08 20.51 33.73
C THR A 76 -3.59 20.55 33.54
N GLY A 77 -4.15 19.60 32.79
CA GLY A 77 -5.55 19.63 32.36
C GLY A 77 -5.85 20.70 31.30
N ALA A 78 -4.85 21.42 30.81
CA ALA A 78 -5.04 22.46 29.80
C ALA A 78 -5.58 21.88 28.49
N PRO A 79 -6.54 22.54 27.81
CA PRO A 79 -7.09 22.06 26.57
C PRO A 79 -6.04 22.03 25.42
N VAL A 80 -6.08 20.99 24.61
CA VAL A 80 -5.23 20.82 23.43
C VAL A 80 -6.13 20.68 22.20
N ASP A 81 -5.89 21.49 21.18
CA ASP A 81 -6.59 21.37 19.90
C ASP A 81 -5.97 20.21 19.06
N PRO A 82 -6.68 19.08 18.90
CA PRO A 82 -6.15 17.94 18.14
C PRO A 82 -6.16 18.14 16.62
N TYR A 83 -6.78 19.19 16.12
CA TYR A 83 -6.89 19.48 14.70
C TYR A 83 -5.84 20.49 14.21
N ASN A 84 -5.10 21.11 15.12
CA ASN A 84 -4.09 22.11 14.86
C ASN A 84 -2.69 21.44 14.84
N ILE A 85 -1.96 21.62 13.73
CA ILE A 85 -0.62 21.04 13.57
C ILE A 85 0.40 21.57 14.59
N ASN A 86 0.20 22.80 15.08
CA ASN A 86 1.07 23.38 16.11
C ASN A 86 0.98 22.64 17.46
N SER A 87 -0.04 21.79 17.64
CA SER A 87 -0.16 20.93 18.82
C SER A 87 0.74 19.69 18.76
N TYR A 88 1.50 19.50 17.70
CA TYR A 88 2.28 18.29 17.46
C TYR A 88 3.76 18.60 17.21
N ALA A 89 4.61 17.61 17.53
CA ALA A 89 6.01 17.59 17.14
C ALA A 89 6.25 16.52 16.08
N LEU A 90 7.18 16.80 15.15
CA LEU A 90 7.66 15.79 14.20
C LEU A 90 8.36 14.66 14.95
N SER A 91 8.18 13.44 14.50
CA SER A 91 8.76 12.27 15.13
C SER A 91 9.58 11.43 14.14
N THR A 92 8.93 10.91 13.12
CA THR A 92 9.60 10.03 12.15
C THR A 92 9.11 10.31 10.74
N ALA A 93 9.96 10.01 9.78
CA ALA A 93 9.58 9.93 8.38
C ALA A 93 10.05 8.60 7.80
N GLY A 94 9.30 8.05 6.87
CA GLY A 94 9.61 6.73 6.35
C GLY A 94 9.14 6.48 4.94
N ALA A 95 9.74 5.44 4.35
CA ALA A 95 9.39 4.93 3.04
C ALA A 95 9.39 3.41 3.05
N SER A 96 8.46 2.83 2.30
CA SER A 96 8.34 1.38 2.16
C SER A 96 8.14 1.02 0.68
N PRO A 97 9.20 1.15 -0.15
CA PRO A 97 9.12 0.71 -1.53
C PRO A 97 8.86 -0.79 -1.59
N GLN A 98 7.98 -1.18 -2.50
CA GLN A 98 7.58 -2.56 -2.67
C GLN A 98 7.72 -3.00 -4.13
N THR A 99 8.26 -4.18 -4.34
CA THR A 99 8.31 -4.86 -5.62
C THR A 99 7.54 -6.17 -5.50
N SER A 100 6.55 -6.37 -6.37
CA SER A 100 5.81 -7.61 -6.48
C SER A 100 6.01 -8.18 -7.88
N ARG A 101 6.39 -9.44 -7.96
CA ARG A 101 6.57 -10.18 -9.22
C ARG A 101 5.75 -11.46 -9.18
N ASN A 102 4.88 -11.62 -10.16
CA ASN A 102 4.07 -12.82 -10.34
C ASN A 102 4.42 -13.47 -11.67
N VAL A 103 4.71 -14.75 -11.65
CA VAL A 103 4.98 -15.56 -12.84
C VAL A 103 4.02 -16.74 -12.84
N HIS A 104 3.21 -16.85 -13.89
CA HIS A 104 2.36 -18.00 -14.13
C HIS A 104 2.83 -18.70 -15.40
N ARG A 105 2.98 -20.00 -15.34
CA ARG A 105 3.30 -20.85 -16.49
C ARG A 105 2.24 -21.92 -16.61
N THR A 106 1.77 -22.12 -17.82
CA THR A 106 0.76 -23.15 -18.11
C THR A 106 1.22 -23.96 -19.30
N ALA A 107 0.94 -25.24 -19.25
CA ALA A 107 1.10 -26.15 -20.36
C ALA A 107 -0.05 -27.13 -20.36
N PHE A 108 -0.67 -27.37 -21.50
CA PHE A 108 -1.68 -28.40 -21.62
C PHE A 108 -1.50 -29.17 -22.92
N ALA A 109 -1.93 -30.44 -22.89
CA ALA A 109 -2.05 -31.24 -24.07
C ALA A 109 -3.26 -32.16 -23.94
N ASN A 110 -4.08 -32.22 -24.97
CA ASN A 110 -5.26 -33.07 -25.06
C ASN A 110 -5.18 -33.89 -26.35
N LEU A 111 -5.56 -35.14 -26.25
CA LEU A 111 -5.65 -36.07 -27.36
C LEU A 111 -6.99 -36.77 -27.35
N ARG A 112 -7.62 -36.84 -28.50
CA ARG A 112 -8.85 -37.58 -28.73
C ARG A 112 -8.69 -38.53 -29.90
N ARG A 113 -9.19 -39.74 -29.70
CA ARG A 113 -9.31 -40.74 -30.81
C ARG A 113 -10.75 -41.22 -30.88
N ASP A 114 -11.31 -41.14 -32.07
CA ASP A 114 -12.61 -41.69 -32.41
C ASP A 114 -12.41 -43.05 -33.07
N PHE A 115 -13.18 -44.04 -32.60
CA PHE A 115 -13.18 -45.41 -33.13
C PHE A 115 -14.54 -45.68 -33.76
N ASP A 116 -14.51 -46.00 -35.08
CA ASP A 116 -15.68 -46.35 -35.85
C ASP A 116 -15.81 -47.87 -35.81
N GLY A 117 -16.75 -48.43 -35.07
CA GLY A 117 -17.05 -49.85 -34.93
C GLY A 117 -18.56 -50.11 -34.70
N ALA A 118 -18.92 -51.34 -34.44
CA ALA A 118 -20.29 -51.67 -34.10
C ALA A 118 -20.83 -50.86 -32.89
N LEU A 119 -19.94 -50.42 -32.02
CA LEU A 119 -20.19 -49.45 -30.97
C LEU A 119 -19.23 -48.27 -31.16
N PRO A 120 -19.76 -47.05 -31.48
CA PRO A 120 -18.89 -45.87 -31.62
C PRO A 120 -18.27 -45.55 -30.24
N LEU A 121 -16.94 -45.52 -30.18
CA LEU A 121 -16.20 -45.22 -28.95
C LEU A 121 -15.30 -44.01 -29.17
N THR A 122 -15.29 -43.10 -28.23
CA THR A 122 -14.34 -41.99 -28.18
C THR A 122 -13.45 -42.10 -26.96
N LEU A 123 -12.15 -42.12 -27.16
CA LEU A 123 -11.16 -42.07 -26.09
C LEU A 123 -10.57 -40.63 -26.04
N LYS A 124 -10.52 -40.06 -24.84
CA LYS A 124 -9.90 -38.76 -24.57
C LYS A 124 -8.89 -38.89 -23.45
N ALA A 125 -7.73 -38.27 -23.65
CA ALA A 125 -6.71 -38.15 -22.62
C ALA A 125 -6.13 -36.73 -22.66
N GLY A 126 -5.73 -36.22 -21.51
CA GLY A 126 -5.14 -34.88 -21.44
C GLY A 126 -4.34 -34.68 -20.17
N VAL A 127 -3.48 -33.67 -20.22
CA VAL A 127 -2.70 -33.19 -19.09
C VAL A 127 -2.76 -31.65 -19.07
N ASP A 128 -2.88 -31.09 -17.87
CA ASP A 128 -2.83 -29.65 -17.63
C ASP A 128 -1.83 -29.41 -16.48
N LEU A 129 -0.78 -28.66 -16.76
CA LEU A 129 0.29 -28.29 -15.83
C LEU A 129 0.24 -26.80 -15.60
N ARG A 130 0.19 -26.40 -14.33
CA ARG A 130 0.17 -25.01 -13.90
C ARG A 130 1.20 -24.76 -12.83
N GLN A 131 2.02 -23.73 -13.03
CA GLN A 131 2.96 -23.24 -12.04
C GLN A 131 2.68 -21.77 -11.76
N SER A 132 2.59 -21.42 -10.48
CA SER A 132 2.49 -20.03 -10.03
C SER A 132 3.63 -19.74 -9.07
N ARG A 133 4.31 -18.63 -9.29
CA ARG A 133 5.35 -18.11 -8.40
C ARG A 133 5.10 -16.65 -8.13
N THR A 134 5.01 -16.29 -6.84
CA THR A 134 4.91 -14.91 -6.37
C THR A 134 6.14 -14.57 -5.55
N ASP A 135 6.79 -13.45 -5.89
CA ASP A 135 7.91 -12.88 -5.13
C ASP A 135 7.53 -11.45 -4.75
N ASN A 136 7.37 -11.20 -3.47
CA ASN A 136 7.07 -9.88 -2.90
C ASN A 136 8.23 -9.43 -2.04
N ARG A 137 8.78 -8.27 -2.36
CA ARG A 137 9.88 -7.65 -1.60
C ARG A 137 9.47 -6.28 -1.16
N THR A 138 9.60 -6.02 0.14
CA THR A 138 9.38 -4.73 0.75
C THR A 138 10.65 -4.34 1.50
N SER A 139 11.12 -3.12 1.27
CA SER A 139 12.19 -2.51 2.04
C SER A 139 11.59 -1.36 2.82
N THR A 140 11.73 -1.36 4.14
CA THR A 140 11.24 -0.27 4.99
C THR A 140 12.43 0.53 5.50
N THR A 141 12.41 1.83 5.26
CA THR A 141 13.36 2.78 5.81
C THR A 141 12.59 3.76 6.68
N SER A 142 13.06 3.97 7.90
CA SER A 142 12.51 4.96 8.82
C SER A 142 13.66 5.82 9.35
N VAL A 143 13.45 7.12 9.38
CA VAL A 143 14.37 8.10 9.95
C VAL A 143 13.67 8.85 11.06
N ASN A 144 14.39 9.14 12.15
CA ASN A 144 13.88 9.97 13.23
C ASN A 144 14.16 11.43 12.91
N PHE A 145 13.23 12.29 13.24
CA PHE A 145 13.45 13.72 13.26
C PHE A 145 14.24 14.09 14.52
N ILE A 146 15.28 14.86 14.38
CA ILE A 146 16.18 15.25 15.48
C ILE A 146 16.35 16.77 15.63
N GLY A 147 15.68 17.56 14.77
CA GLY A 147 15.74 19.02 14.82
C GLY A 147 17.14 19.61 14.70
N ALA A 148 17.29 20.87 15.01
CA ALA A 148 18.57 21.57 15.01
C ALA A 148 19.44 21.25 16.24
N ASP A 149 18.84 20.78 17.34
CA ASP A 149 19.54 20.39 18.55
C ASP A 149 20.17 18.99 18.47
N GLY A 150 19.90 18.24 17.39
CA GLY A 150 20.40 16.90 17.13
C GLY A 150 19.80 15.81 18.02
N ARG A 151 18.69 16.07 18.69
CA ARG A 151 18.02 15.13 19.61
C ARG A 151 16.60 14.79 19.16
N ALA A 152 16.24 13.54 19.29
CA ALA A 152 14.86 13.14 19.04
C ALA A 152 13.92 13.74 20.10
N THR A 153 12.70 14.09 19.67
CA THR A 153 11.64 14.60 20.51
C THR A 153 11.42 13.77 21.77
N THR A 154 11.68 14.30 22.94
CA THR A 154 11.54 13.63 24.24
C THR A 154 10.45 14.24 25.11
N THR A 155 9.99 15.44 24.83
CA THR A 155 8.93 16.16 25.55
C THR A 155 7.59 16.08 24.81
N PRO A 156 6.45 16.41 25.42
CA PRO A 156 5.14 16.37 24.77
C PRO A 156 5.04 17.15 23.45
N LEU A 157 5.75 18.28 23.34
CA LEU A 157 5.80 19.11 22.13
C LEU A 157 7.15 19.08 21.42
N GLY A 158 8.10 18.30 21.94
CA GLY A 158 9.47 18.38 21.51
C GLY A 158 10.22 19.60 22.06
N GLY A 159 11.41 19.84 21.55
CA GLY A 159 12.10 21.10 21.72
C GLY A 159 11.41 22.19 20.89
N SER A 160 11.91 23.42 20.96
CA SER A 160 11.36 24.54 20.17
C SER A 160 11.51 24.35 18.66
N ASP A 161 12.42 23.46 18.24
CA ASP A 161 12.78 23.14 16.87
C ASP A 161 12.07 21.89 16.30
N ASP A 162 11.43 21.08 17.17
CA ASP A 162 10.73 19.86 16.74
C ASP A 162 9.27 20.11 16.29
N GLY A 163 8.75 21.31 16.44
CA GLY A 163 7.36 21.63 16.15
C GLY A 163 6.95 21.31 14.71
N ALA A 164 5.78 20.70 14.52
CA ALA A 164 5.28 20.33 13.21
C ALA A 164 4.70 21.52 12.41
N GLY A 165 4.46 22.66 13.06
CA GLY A 165 3.83 23.84 12.46
C GLY A 165 4.46 24.33 11.16
N PRO A 166 5.80 24.49 11.06
CA PRO A 166 6.48 24.93 9.85
C PRO A 166 6.26 24.04 8.62
N PHE A 167 5.87 22.78 8.84
CA PHE A 167 5.68 21.77 7.80
C PHE A 167 4.23 21.57 7.39
N TYR A 168 3.39 22.56 7.61
CA TYR A 168 1.96 22.53 7.27
C TYR A 168 1.71 22.34 5.78
N ASP A 169 0.76 21.43 5.45
CA ASP A 169 0.31 21.18 4.08
C ASP A 169 -1.01 21.92 3.81
N PRO A 170 -0.98 23.03 3.09
CA PRO A 170 -2.18 23.84 2.82
C PRO A 170 -3.14 23.13 1.86
N TYR A 171 -2.65 22.20 1.04
CA TYR A 171 -3.49 21.50 0.07
C TYR A 171 -4.38 20.44 0.76
N PHE A 172 -3.83 19.65 1.67
CA PHE A 172 -4.61 18.65 2.40
C PHE A 172 -5.59 19.27 3.39
N PHE A 173 -5.29 20.43 3.94
CA PHE A 173 -6.20 21.15 4.82
C PHE A 173 -7.51 21.57 4.12
N GLN A 174 -7.51 21.74 2.81
CA GLN A 174 -8.72 22.10 2.05
C GLN A 174 -9.72 20.96 1.95
N ARG A 175 -9.32 19.73 2.25
CA ARG A 175 -10.20 18.56 2.22
C ARG A 175 -11.20 18.61 3.37
N ALA A 176 -12.46 18.44 3.04
CA ALA A 176 -13.51 18.29 4.06
C ALA A 176 -13.27 17.00 4.85
N GLY A 177 -13.39 17.09 6.17
CA GLY A 177 -13.40 15.90 7.02
C GLY A 177 -14.60 15.00 6.70
N LEU A 178 -14.37 13.68 6.69
CA LEU A 178 -15.46 12.72 6.55
C LEU A 178 -16.25 12.65 7.88
N TYR A 179 -17.53 12.33 7.78
CA TYR A 179 -18.42 12.13 8.95
C TYR A 179 -18.51 13.33 9.90
N GLY A 180 -18.31 14.55 9.39
CA GLY A 180 -18.38 15.78 10.20
C GLY A 180 -17.21 15.98 11.17
N ILE A 181 -16.10 15.27 10.95
CA ILE A 181 -14.83 15.57 11.65
C ILE A 181 -14.35 16.96 11.17
N PRO A 182 -13.89 17.84 12.09
CA PRO A 182 -13.30 19.12 11.70
C PRO A 182 -12.15 18.94 10.71
N ARG A 183 -11.82 20.00 10.00
CA ARG A 183 -10.65 19.99 9.11
C ARG A 183 -9.39 19.81 9.94
N VAL A 184 -8.60 18.80 9.58
CA VAL A 184 -7.34 18.47 10.23
C VAL A 184 -6.19 19.11 9.46
N GLN A 185 -5.29 19.75 10.17
CA GLN A 185 -4.03 20.22 9.58
C GLN A 185 -3.04 19.06 9.50
N TRP A 186 -2.39 18.92 8.35
CA TRP A 186 -1.48 17.82 8.03
C TRP A 186 -0.06 18.29 7.80
N VAL A 187 0.90 17.41 8.04
CA VAL A 187 2.30 17.62 7.72
C VAL A 187 2.53 17.36 6.23
N SER A 188 3.25 18.25 5.56
CA SER A 188 3.73 18.08 4.20
C SER A 188 4.93 17.14 4.17
N ASN A 189 4.79 16.00 3.49
CA ASN A 189 5.91 15.08 3.27
C ASN A 189 7.04 15.70 2.43
N GLU A 190 6.73 16.71 1.62
CA GLU A 190 7.68 17.42 0.78
C GLU A 190 8.48 18.41 1.60
N ALA A 191 7.80 19.24 2.42
CA ALA A 191 8.47 20.21 3.28
C ALA A 191 9.40 19.54 4.32
N VAL A 192 9.09 18.33 4.78
CA VAL A 192 9.97 17.58 5.69
C VAL A 192 11.19 17.00 4.99
N LEU A 193 11.14 16.81 3.68
CA LEU A 193 12.28 16.31 2.92
C LEU A 193 13.29 17.42 2.59
N ASP A 194 12.81 18.65 2.44
CA ASP A 194 13.61 19.81 2.04
C ASP A 194 14.42 20.41 3.22
N LEU A 195 14.41 19.71 4.38
CA LEU A 195 15.25 20.01 5.53
C LEU A 195 16.68 19.48 5.36
#